data_bf6a958f74283eba786a809633a24fca
#
_entry.id   bf6a958f74283eba786a809633a24fca
#
_cell.length_a   1.000
_cell.length_b   1.000
_cell.length_c   1.000
_cell.angle_alpha   90.00
_cell.angle_beta   90.00
_cell.angle_gamma   90.00
#
_symmetry.space_group_name_H-M   'P 1'
#
loop_
_entity.id
_entity.type
_entity.pdbx_description
1 polymer ?
#
loop_
_entity_poly.entity_id
_entity_poly.type
_entity_poly.pdbx_seq_one_letter_code
_entity_poly.pdbx_strand_id
1 'polypeptide(L)'
;YPDPQQSNLKSVLATQNKVSKKQILLGNGSDEVLDLIFRAFCEPKVDNVITLPPTYGMYGVLANLNNIENREVLLSSDFQPKVEQILEVVDACSKILFLCSPNNPSGNSFSDDAVVKLLENFKGLVVIDEAYIDFSEKESWLNRLSDYPNLIITQTLSKAFGLAGIRLGICYASEEIIAVLNKIKPPYNVNELTQQRALERLSEPEKIKGEISSIIEQRVKLLEVLVDVNFVEKIYPTEANFILIKVDDANKRYDELIAKGIVIRNRTTQPLCENTLRLTIGTEEENKKLIEVLKQL
;
A
#
# COMPACT_ATOMS: atom_id res chain seq x y z
N TYR A 1 -26.62 3.31 16.46
CA TYR A 1 -25.70 2.53 15.63
C TYR A 1 -25.35 3.36 14.38
N PRO A 2 -24.11 3.23 13.84
CA PRO A 2 -23.73 3.88 12.58
C PRO A 2 -24.49 3.28 11.40
N ASP A 3 -24.51 4.00 10.26
CA ASP A 3 -25.03 3.45 9.01
C ASP A 3 -24.22 2.22 8.59
N PRO A 4 -24.82 1.02 8.54
CA PRO A 4 -24.11 -0.22 8.21
C PRO A 4 -23.65 -0.27 6.74
N GLN A 5 -24.23 0.57 5.88
CA GLN A 5 -23.86 0.68 4.46
C GLN A 5 -22.90 1.83 4.18
N GLN A 6 -22.63 2.70 5.16
CA GLN A 6 -21.79 3.89 5.01
C GLN A 6 -22.20 4.74 3.80
N SER A 7 -23.51 4.88 3.60
CA SER A 7 -24.14 5.37 2.35
C SER A 7 -23.65 6.76 1.92
N ASN A 8 -23.49 7.68 2.87
CA ASN A 8 -23.03 9.04 2.60
C ASN A 8 -21.55 9.03 2.17
N LEU A 9 -20.71 8.30 2.87
CA LEU A 9 -19.28 8.23 2.56
C LEU A 9 -19.05 7.54 1.21
N LYS A 10 -19.74 6.43 0.93
CA LYS A 10 -19.70 5.78 -0.39
C LYS A 10 -20.21 6.70 -1.50
N SER A 11 -21.19 7.58 -1.23
CA SER A 11 -21.67 8.55 -2.23
C SER A 11 -20.59 9.54 -2.64
N VAL A 12 -19.85 10.07 -1.66
CA VAL A 12 -18.75 11.01 -1.92
C VAL A 12 -17.64 10.31 -2.70
N LEU A 13 -17.20 9.14 -2.24
CA LEU A 13 -16.14 8.36 -2.88
C LEU A 13 -16.52 7.94 -4.31
N ALA A 14 -17.77 7.50 -4.52
CA ALA A 14 -18.28 7.11 -5.83
C ALA A 14 -18.24 8.28 -6.83
N THR A 15 -18.64 9.48 -6.38
CA THR A 15 -18.61 10.69 -7.20
C THR A 15 -17.17 11.11 -7.52
N GLN A 16 -16.28 11.14 -6.53
CA GLN A 16 -14.89 11.55 -6.71
C GLN A 16 -14.14 10.61 -7.66
N ASN A 17 -14.39 9.30 -7.54
CA ASN A 17 -13.66 8.27 -8.28
C ASN A 17 -14.42 7.75 -9.52
N LYS A 18 -15.59 8.31 -9.85
CA LYS A 18 -16.41 7.95 -11.02
C LYS A 18 -16.77 6.45 -11.09
N VAL A 19 -17.05 5.85 -9.94
CA VAL A 19 -17.47 4.44 -9.81
C VAL A 19 -18.88 4.33 -9.21
N SER A 20 -19.49 3.15 -9.30
CA SER A 20 -20.76 2.85 -8.63
C SER A 20 -20.53 2.67 -7.11
N LYS A 21 -21.49 3.10 -6.28
CA LYS A 21 -21.49 2.78 -4.84
C LYS A 21 -21.43 1.28 -4.57
N LYS A 22 -21.97 0.47 -5.47
CA LYS A 22 -21.97 -0.98 -5.38
C LYS A 22 -20.60 -1.59 -5.67
N GLN A 23 -19.68 -0.80 -6.22
CA GLN A 23 -18.28 -1.17 -6.44
C GLN A 23 -17.37 -0.79 -5.27
N ILE A 24 -17.92 -0.31 -4.15
CA ILE A 24 -17.18 0.18 -2.98
C ILE A 24 -17.51 -0.64 -1.74
N LEU A 25 -16.48 -1.10 -1.03
CA LEU A 25 -16.59 -1.60 0.33
C LEU A 25 -15.64 -0.82 1.23
N LEU A 26 -16.09 -0.49 2.45
CA LEU A 26 -15.27 0.21 3.45
C LEU A 26 -14.93 -0.73 4.59
N GLY A 27 -13.68 -0.66 5.06
CA GLY A 27 -13.16 -1.46 6.15
C GLY A 27 -12.53 -0.60 7.25
N ASN A 28 -12.36 -1.20 8.41
CA ASN A 28 -11.65 -0.60 9.55
C ASN A 28 -10.12 -0.62 9.32
N GLY A 29 -9.67 0.21 8.38
CA GLY A 29 -8.36 0.17 7.74
C GLY A 29 -8.34 -0.80 6.56
N SER A 30 -7.31 -0.67 5.70
CA SER A 30 -7.09 -1.62 4.59
C SER A 30 -6.83 -3.04 5.08
N ASP A 31 -6.32 -3.22 6.30
CA ASP A 31 -6.06 -4.54 6.87
C ASP A 31 -7.34 -5.36 7.05
N GLU A 32 -8.46 -4.75 7.48
CA GLU A 32 -9.75 -5.44 7.52
C GLU A 32 -10.26 -5.78 6.11
N VAL A 33 -10.07 -4.88 5.15
CA VAL A 33 -10.42 -5.16 3.76
C VAL A 33 -9.66 -6.37 3.24
N LEU A 34 -8.35 -6.41 3.46
CA LEU A 34 -7.50 -7.53 3.06
C LEU A 34 -7.94 -8.84 3.75
N ASP A 35 -8.22 -8.82 5.07
CA ASP A 35 -8.69 -10.00 5.80
C ASP A 35 -10.04 -10.51 5.24
N LEU A 36 -10.97 -9.61 4.94
CA LEU A 36 -12.24 -9.97 4.30
C LEU A 36 -12.03 -10.64 2.93
N ILE A 37 -11.05 -10.20 2.14
CA ILE A 37 -10.71 -10.80 0.84
C ILE A 37 -10.21 -12.25 1.05
N PHE A 38 -9.29 -12.49 1.99
CA PHE A 38 -8.85 -13.85 2.33
C PHE A 38 -10.03 -14.73 2.72
N ARG A 39 -10.85 -14.28 3.65
CA ARG A 39 -11.99 -15.05 4.19
C ARG A 39 -13.11 -15.30 3.19
N ALA A 40 -13.25 -14.43 2.18
CA ALA A 40 -14.30 -14.55 1.16
C ALA A 40 -13.90 -15.50 0.03
N PHE A 41 -12.61 -15.56 -0.32
CA PHE A 41 -12.18 -16.16 -1.58
C PHE A 41 -11.17 -17.29 -1.43
N CYS A 42 -10.72 -17.62 -0.21
CA CYS A 42 -9.80 -18.71 0.03
C CYS A 42 -10.39 -19.73 1.03
N GLU A 43 -10.26 -21.02 0.68
CA GLU A 43 -10.58 -22.13 1.59
C GLU A 43 -9.35 -22.49 2.42
N PRO A 44 -9.43 -22.42 3.78
CA PRO A 44 -8.32 -22.74 4.67
C PRO A 44 -7.73 -24.14 4.43
N LYS A 45 -6.41 -24.25 4.44
CA LYS A 45 -5.63 -25.51 4.21
C LYS A 45 -5.76 -26.10 2.80
N VAL A 46 -6.50 -25.45 1.90
CA VAL A 46 -6.72 -25.93 0.52
C VAL A 46 -6.13 -24.94 -0.47
N ASP A 47 -6.47 -23.68 -0.33
CA ASP A 47 -6.09 -22.63 -1.26
C ASP A 47 -4.78 -21.93 -0.87
N ASN A 48 -4.18 -21.28 -1.85
CA ASN A 48 -2.99 -20.47 -1.66
C ASN A 48 -3.14 -19.07 -2.25
N VAL A 49 -2.31 -18.19 -1.75
CA VAL A 49 -2.12 -16.84 -2.29
C VAL A 49 -0.68 -16.64 -2.71
N ILE A 50 -0.45 -15.67 -3.61
CA ILE A 50 0.89 -15.32 -4.08
C ILE A 50 1.21 -13.91 -3.62
N THR A 51 2.38 -13.75 -3.01
CA THR A 51 2.93 -12.46 -2.59
C THR A 51 4.32 -12.25 -3.16
N LEU A 52 4.73 -10.99 -3.28
CA LEU A 52 5.95 -10.59 -3.98
C LEU A 52 6.94 -9.88 -3.03
N PRO A 53 7.62 -10.61 -2.11
CA PRO A 53 8.61 -9.98 -1.23
C PRO A 53 9.80 -9.36 -2.00
N PRO A 54 10.37 -8.25 -1.47
CA PRO A 54 9.96 -7.52 -0.27
C PRO A 54 8.69 -6.70 -0.54
N THR A 55 7.67 -6.87 0.30
CA THR A 55 6.38 -6.20 0.16
C THR A 55 5.74 -5.93 1.52
N TYR A 56 4.48 -5.51 1.54
CA TYR A 56 3.74 -5.26 2.77
C TYR A 56 3.52 -6.56 3.56
N GLY A 57 4.11 -6.61 4.76
CA GLY A 57 4.15 -7.85 5.56
C GLY A 57 2.81 -8.39 6.04
N MET A 58 1.75 -7.56 6.02
CA MET A 58 0.41 -8.01 6.46
C MET A 58 -0.18 -9.08 5.55
N TYR A 59 0.20 -9.17 4.29
CA TYR A 59 -0.30 -10.25 3.41
C TYR A 59 0.06 -11.63 3.98
N GLY A 60 1.32 -11.84 4.34
CA GLY A 60 1.78 -13.09 4.97
C GLY A 60 1.17 -13.32 6.35
N VAL A 61 1.01 -12.26 7.15
CA VAL A 61 0.33 -12.34 8.46
C VAL A 61 -1.11 -12.78 8.30
N LEU A 62 -1.86 -12.19 7.36
CA LEU A 62 -3.25 -12.53 7.11
C LEU A 62 -3.41 -13.93 6.49
N ALA A 63 -2.49 -14.34 5.61
CA ALA A 63 -2.47 -15.72 5.11
C ALA A 63 -2.33 -16.72 6.27
N ASN A 64 -1.39 -16.48 7.19
CA ASN A 64 -1.21 -17.32 8.39
C ASN A 64 -2.43 -17.31 9.30
N LEU A 65 -3.03 -16.15 9.58
CA LEU A 65 -4.23 -16.02 10.42
C LEU A 65 -5.42 -16.80 9.84
N ASN A 66 -5.55 -16.80 8.52
CA ASN A 66 -6.62 -17.52 7.82
C ASN A 66 -6.23 -18.97 7.45
N ASN A 67 -5.02 -19.41 7.84
CA ASN A 67 -4.51 -20.75 7.54
C ASN A 67 -4.49 -21.07 6.02
N ILE A 68 -4.05 -20.08 5.25
CA ILE A 68 -3.87 -20.13 3.79
C ILE A 68 -2.37 -20.20 3.48
N GLU A 69 -1.98 -21.06 2.54
CA GLU A 69 -0.60 -21.13 2.06
C GLU A 69 -0.21 -19.79 1.38
N ASN A 70 0.91 -19.20 1.80
CA ASN A 70 1.49 -18.04 1.14
C ASN A 70 2.67 -18.46 0.29
N ARG A 71 2.53 -18.40 -1.02
CA ARG A 71 3.62 -18.65 -1.99
C ARG A 71 4.32 -17.35 -2.29
N GLU A 72 5.59 -17.29 -1.97
CA GLU A 72 6.41 -16.10 -2.13
C GLU A 72 7.25 -16.18 -3.41
N VAL A 73 7.11 -15.19 -4.29
CA VAL A 73 7.97 -15.00 -5.45
C VAL A 73 8.70 -13.67 -5.28
N LEU A 74 10.02 -13.72 -5.10
CA LEU A 74 10.82 -12.52 -4.88
C LEU A 74 10.75 -11.57 -6.09
N LEU A 75 10.59 -10.30 -5.82
CA LEU A 75 10.79 -9.25 -6.82
C LEU A 75 12.18 -9.33 -7.45
N SER A 76 12.39 -8.67 -8.56
CA SER A 76 13.71 -8.49 -9.16
C SER A 76 14.60 -7.54 -8.33
N SER A 77 15.87 -7.38 -8.71
CA SER A 77 16.80 -6.46 -8.02
C SER A 77 16.41 -4.99 -8.10
N ASP A 78 15.55 -4.63 -9.03
CA ASP A 78 14.93 -3.31 -9.22
C ASP A 78 13.48 -3.25 -8.72
N PHE A 79 13.11 -4.24 -7.90
CA PHE A 79 11.80 -4.37 -7.27
C PHE A 79 10.62 -4.41 -8.25
N GLN A 80 10.76 -5.10 -9.39
CA GLN A 80 9.69 -5.34 -10.34
C GLN A 80 9.19 -6.79 -10.26
N PRO A 81 7.90 -7.06 -10.58
CA PRO A 81 7.35 -8.39 -10.67
C PRO A 81 8.03 -9.23 -11.75
N LYS A 82 8.42 -10.46 -11.43
CA LYS A 82 8.95 -11.45 -12.38
C LYS A 82 7.78 -12.29 -12.91
N VAL A 83 7.09 -11.77 -13.91
CA VAL A 83 5.81 -12.30 -14.41
C VAL A 83 5.86 -13.81 -14.68
N GLU A 84 6.88 -14.27 -15.39
CA GLU A 84 7.04 -15.69 -15.76
C GLU A 84 7.16 -16.55 -14.49
N GLN A 85 8.00 -16.17 -13.53
CA GLN A 85 8.18 -16.91 -12.28
C GLN A 85 6.92 -16.90 -11.41
N ILE A 86 6.14 -15.80 -11.44
CA ILE A 86 4.87 -15.72 -10.74
C ILE A 86 3.88 -16.72 -11.35
N LEU A 87 3.79 -16.77 -12.67
CA LEU A 87 2.87 -17.67 -13.37
C LEU A 87 3.27 -19.14 -13.25
N GLU A 88 4.56 -19.46 -13.10
CA GLU A 88 5.08 -20.83 -12.89
C GLU A 88 4.63 -21.44 -11.55
N VAL A 89 4.42 -20.64 -10.50
CA VAL A 89 3.98 -21.12 -9.18
C VAL A 89 2.45 -21.20 -9.04
N VAL A 90 1.71 -20.75 -10.05
CA VAL A 90 0.23 -20.78 -10.07
C VAL A 90 -0.27 -22.19 -10.28
N ASP A 91 -1.26 -22.60 -9.49
CA ASP A 91 -2.01 -23.84 -9.66
C ASP A 91 -3.53 -23.63 -9.53
N ALA A 92 -4.31 -24.70 -9.52
CA ALA A 92 -5.77 -24.63 -9.40
C ALA A 92 -6.25 -24.07 -8.03
N CYS A 93 -5.39 -24.12 -7.00
CA CYS A 93 -5.66 -23.61 -5.67
C CYS A 93 -5.18 -22.16 -5.47
N SER A 94 -4.53 -21.56 -6.45
CA SER A 94 -4.07 -20.16 -6.38
C SER A 94 -5.23 -19.20 -6.59
N LYS A 95 -5.66 -18.52 -5.51
CA LYS A 95 -6.88 -17.69 -5.51
C LYS A 95 -6.62 -16.20 -5.59
N ILE A 96 -5.53 -15.72 -4.99
CA ILE A 96 -5.25 -14.30 -4.89
C ILE A 96 -3.77 -14.04 -5.18
N LEU A 97 -3.51 -13.02 -5.99
CA LEU A 97 -2.20 -12.43 -6.19
C LEU A 97 -2.20 -11.01 -5.63
N PHE A 98 -1.27 -10.70 -4.71
CA PHE A 98 -1.12 -9.36 -4.13
C PHE A 98 -0.02 -8.57 -4.81
N LEU A 99 -0.36 -7.37 -5.30
CA LEU A 99 0.54 -6.40 -5.91
C LEU A 99 0.47 -5.09 -5.09
N CYS A 100 1.52 -4.76 -4.36
CA CYS A 100 1.63 -3.47 -3.65
C CYS A 100 2.28 -2.45 -4.60
N SER A 101 1.54 -1.44 -5.07
CA SER A 101 2.06 -0.47 -6.04
C SER A 101 1.43 0.92 -5.85
N PRO A 102 2.22 1.92 -5.40
CA PRO A 102 3.66 1.88 -5.06
C PRO A 102 3.99 0.92 -3.92
N ASN A 103 5.12 0.18 -4.07
CA ASN A 103 5.47 -0.89 -3.16
C ASN A 103 6.06 -0.39 -1.83
N ASN A 104 5.78 -1.09 -0.75
CA ASN A 104 6.41 -0.91 0.55
C ASN A 104 7.25 -2.18 0.86
N PRO A 105 8.60 -2.09 1.02
CA PRO A 105 9.34 -0.88 1.43
C PRO A 105 10.08 -0.15 0.30
N SER A 106 10.05 -0.60 -0.94
CA SER A 106 10.91 -0.07 -2.00
C SER A 106 10.50 1.30 -2.55
N GLY A 107 9.21 1.65 -2.47
CA GLY A 107 8.67 2.96 -2.88
C GLY A 107 8.32 3.09 -4.36
N ASN A 108 8.77 2.18 -5.21
CA ASN A 108 8.52 2.20 -6.65
C ASN A 108 7.15 1.63 -7.04
N SER A 109 6.60 2.10 -8.13
CA SER A 109 5.46 1.46 -8.79
C SER A 109 5.90 0.31 -9.68
N PHE A 110 5.03 -0.67 -9.86
CA PHE A 110 5.24 -1.74 -10.82
C PHE A 110 4.97 -1.26 -12.25
N SER A 111 5.64 -1.88 -13.23
CA SER A 111 5.40 -1.56 -14.64
C SER A 111 3.99 -1.98 -15.06
N ASP A 112 3.34 -1.14 -15.84
CA ASP A 112 1.98 -1.40 -16.33
C ASP A 112 1.91 -2.67 -17.16
N ASP A 113 2.94 -2.94 -17.97
CA ASP A 113 3.02 -4.17 -18.78
C ASP A 113 3.04 -5.44 -17.91
N ALA A 114 3.77 -5.42 -16.78
CA ALA A 114 3.81 -6.55 -15.86
C ALA A 114 2.44 -6.74 -15.18
N VAL A 115 1.81 -5.67 -14.74
CA VAL A 115 0.50 -5.72 -14.10
C VAL A 115 -0.56 -6.21 -15.08
N VAL A 116 -0.58 -5.70 -16.33
CA VAL A 116 -1.51 -6.15 -17.37
C VAL A 116 -1.36 -7.64 -17.65
N LYS A 117 -0.12 -8.11 -17.87
CA LYS A 117 0.15 -9.53 -18.09
C LYS A 117 -0.34 -10.42 -16.96
N LEU A 118 -0.19 -9.96 -15.70
CA LEU A 118 -0.68 -10.69 -14.53
C LEU A 118 -2.21 -10.69 -14.46
N LEU A 119 -2.87 -9.56 -14.72
CA LEU A 119 -4.34 -9.46 -14.78
C LEU A 119 -4.95 -10.37 -15.84
N GLU A 120 -4.31 -10.49 -17.00
CA GLU A 120 -4.79 -11.31 -18.13
C GLU A 120 -4.53 -12.81 -17.96
N ASN A 121 -3.46 -13.18 -17.27
CA ASN A 121 -3.02 -14.59 -17.21
C ASN A 121 -3.27 -15.27 -15.85
N PHE A 122 -3.47 -14.52 -14.77
CA PHE A 122 -3.84 -15.05 -13.47
C PHE A 122 -5.36 -15.26 -13.39
N LYS A 123 -5.79 -16.52 -13.20
CA LYS A 123 -7.22 -16.88 -13.19
C LYS A 123 -7.95 -16.53 -11.89
N GLY A 124 -7.22 -16.27 -10.81
CA GLY A 124 -7.75 -15.82 -9.53
C GLY A 124 -7.91 -14.29 -9.48
N LEU A 125 -8.09 -13.76 -8.29
CA LEU A 125 -8.22 -12.32 -8.04
C LEU A 125 -6.83 -11.68 -7.96
N VAL A 126 -6.66 -10.53 -8.62
CA VAL A 126 -5.47 -9.69 -8.49
C VAL A 126 -5.82 -8.49 -7.62
N VAL A 127 -5.19 -8.40 -6.46
CA VAL A 127 -5.35 -7.28 -5.52
C VAL A 127 -4.20 -6.31 -5.72
N ILE A 128 -4.50 -5.11 -6.19
CA ILE A 128 -3.53 -4.01 -6.26
C ILE A 128 -3.73 -3.12 -5.04
N ASP A 129 -2.74 -3.13 -4.14
CA ASP A 129 -2.74 -2.28 -2.95
C ASP A 129 -2.10 -0.93 -3.30
N GLU A 130 -2.94 0.07 -3.41
CA GLU A 130 -2.62 1.44 -3.78
C GLU A 130 -2.53 2.38 -2.57
N ALA A 131 -2.06 1.90 -1.42
CA ALA A 131 -1.97 2.71 -0.21
C ALA A 131 -1.13 4.00 -0.36
N TYR A 132 -0.30 4.10 -1.40
CA TYR A 132 0.60 5.23 -1.65
C TYR A 132 0.37 5.90 -3.00
N ILE A 133 -0.67 5.55 -3.75
CA ILE A 133 -0.91 6.02 -5.12
C ILE A 133 -1.03 7.55 -5.22
N ASP A 134 -1.57 8.21 -4.20
CA ASP A 134 -1.75 9.67 -4.18
C ASP A 134 -0.42 10.45 -4.25
N PHE A 135 0.72 9.81 -3.98
CA PHE A 135 2.06 10.41 -4.05
C PHE A 135 2.78 10.12 -5.38
N SER A 136 2.18 9.28 -6.23
CA SER A 136 2.69 8.87 -7.53
C SER A 136 2.20 9.79 -8.64
N GLU A 137 2.99 9.87 -9.70
CA GLU A 137 2.56 10.49 -10.97
C GLU A 137 1.74 9.52 -11.84
N LYS A 138 1.72 8.22 -11.47
CA LYS A 138 0.93 7.22 -12.18
C LYS A 138 -0.55 7.36 -11.85
N GLU A 139 -1.37 7.06 -12.84
CA GLU A 139 -2.81 6.93 -12.62
C GLU A 139 -3.13 5.67 -11.82
N SER A 140 -4.16 5.78 -10.97
CA SER A 140 -4.71 4.63 -10.26
C SER A 140 -5.28 3.59 -11.23
N TRP A 141 -5.06 2.32 -10.95
CA TRP A 141 -5.67 1.19 -11.64
C TRP A 141 -7.21 1.19 -11.53
N LEU A 142 -7.74 2.00 -10.64
CA LEU A 142 -9.18 2.23 -10.52
C LEU A 142 -9.81 2.72 -11.84
N ASN A 143 -9.07 3.49 -12.66
CA ASN A 143 -9.53 3.93 -13.98
C ASN A 143 -9.73 2.77 -14.97
N ARG A 144 -9.16 1.60 -14.67
CA ARG A 144 -9.26 0.38 -15.48
C ARG A 144 -10.06 -0.75 -14.80
N LEU A 145 -10.79 -0.43 -13.74
CA LEU A 145 -11.56 -1.42 -12.97
C LEU A 145 -12.58 -2.17 -13.83
N SER A 146 -13.17 -1.51 -14.81
CA SER A 146 -14.14 -2.12 -15.73
C SER A 146 -13.51 -3.07 -16.75
N ASP A 147 -12.20 -2.95 -17.00
CA ASP A 147 -11.51 -3.74 -18.02
C ASP A 147 -11.17 -5.16 -17.50
N TYR A 148 -11.06 -5.30 -16.16
CA TYR A 148 -10.60 -6.52 -15.51
C TYR A 148 -11.57 -6.97 -14.42
N PRO A 149 -12.42 -7.97 -14.66
CA PRO A 149 -13.43 -8.43 -13.69
C PRO A 149 -12.80 -9.10 -12.45
N ASN A 150 -11.54 -9.50 -12.52
CA ASN A 150 -10.75 -10.10 -11.42
C ASN A 150 -9.92 -9.08 -10.64
N LEU A 151 -10.01 -7.78 -10.95
CA LEU A 151 -9.26 -6.73 -10.29
C LEU A 151 -9.95 -6.30 -9.00
N ILE A 152 -9.18 -6.23 -7.93
CA ILE A 152 -9.54 -5.56 -6.66
C ILE A 152 -8.48 -4.49 -6.40
N ILE A 153 -8.93 -3.30 -6.01
CA ILE A 153 -8.05 -2.20 -5.61
C ILE A 153 -8.31 -1.88 -4.15
N THR A 154 -7.24 -1.78 -3.37
CA THR A 154 -7.32 -1.31 -1.98
C THR A 154 -6.63 0.03 -1.84
N GLN A 155 -7.30 0.97 -1.17
CA GLN A 155 -6.77 2.30 -0.84
C GLN A 155 -7.03 2.61 0.64
N THR A 156 -6.42 3.67 1.16
CA THR A 156 -6.55 4.03 2.57
C THR A 156 -6.49 5.54 2.79
N LEU A 157 -7.25 6.04 3.76
CA LEU A 157 -7.11 7.43 4.20
C LEU A 157 -5.96 7.63 5.21
N SER A 158 -5.22 6.56 5.52
CA SER A 158 -4.13 6.60 6.52
C SER A 158 -2.87 7.33 6.06
N LYS A 159 -2.67 7.53 4.74
CA LYS A 159 -1.42 8.07 4.17
C LYS A 159 -1.64 9.49 3.68
N ALA A 160 -1.97 9.69 2.43
CA ALA A 160 -2.13 11.00 1.81
C ALA A 160 -3.18 11.89 2.48
N PHE A 161 -4.22 11.27 3.04
CA PHE A 161 -5.28 12.01 3.72
C PHE A 161 -4.96 12.37 5.18
N GLY A 162 -3.84 11.90 5.75
CA GLY A 162 -3.42 12.20 7.12
C GLY A 162 -4.33 11.62 8.22
N LEU A 163 -5.13 10.60 7.91
CA LEU A 163 -6.17 10.06 8.79
C LEU A 163 -5.84 8.64 9.30
N ALA A 164 -4.58 8.35 9.61
CA ALA A 164 -4.17 7.03 10.09
C ALA A 164 -4.94 6.58 11.36
N GLY A 165 -5.26 7.52 12.25
CA GLY A 165 -5.91 7.26 13.53
C GLY A 165 -7.38 6.85 13.44
N ILE A 166 -8.11 7.24 12.38
CA ILE A 166 -9.54 6.90 12.23
C ILE A 166 -9.77 5.50 11.65
N ARG A 167 -8.71 4.85 11.15
CA ARG A 167 -8.79 3.47 10.61
C ARG A 167 -9.81 3.33 9.49
N LEU A 168 -9.59 3.96 8.32
CA LEU A 168 -10.46 3.77 7.16
C LEU A 168 -9.67 3.27 5.95
N GLY A 169 -10.07 2.10 5.46
CA GLY A 169 -9.65 1.48 4.21
C GLY A 169 -10.79 1.38 3.23
N ILE A 170 -10.47 1.39 1.96
CA ILE A 170 -11.41 1.36 0.86
C ILE A 170 -11.05 0.21 -0.07
N CYS A 171 -12.05 -0.55 -0.47
CA CYS A 171 -11.95 -1.56 -1.52
C CYS A 171 -12.81 -1.14 -2.70
N TYR A 172 -12.24 -1.22 -3.88
CA TYR A 172 -12.95 -1.08 -5.15
C TYR A 172 -12.83 -2.38 -5.94
N ALA A 173 -13.94 -2.90 -6.42
CA ALA A 173 -13.99 -4.11 -7.25
C ALA A 173 -15.28 -4.16 -8.07
N SER A 174 -15.47 -5.22 -8.85
CA SER A 174 -16.75 -5.45 -9.53
C SER A 174 -17.91 -5.56 -8.52
N GLU A 175 -19.13 -5.28 -8.96
CA GLU A 175 -20.31 -5.35 -8.08
C GLU A 175 -20.50 -6.75 -7.49
N GLU A 176 -20.12 -7.80 -8.22
CA GLU A 176 -20.19 -9.20 -7.79
C GLU A 176 -19.22 -9.48 -6.64
N ILE A 177 -17.96 -9.02 -6.75
CA ILE A 177 -16.96 -9.18 -5.70
C ILE A 177 -17.39 -8.42 -4.45
N ILE A 178 -17.82 -7.16 -4.59
CA ILE A 178 -18.28 -6.35 -3.46
C ILE A 178 -19.53 -6.96 -2.81
N ALA A 179 -20.42 -7.55 -3.58
CA ALA A 179 -21.60 -8.24 -3.04
C ALA A 179 -21.22 -9.45 -2.18
N VAL A 180 -20.19 -10.22 -2.56
CA VAL A 180 -19.66 -11.33 -1.75
C VAL A 180 -19.04 -10.80 -0.47
N LEU A 181 -18.17 -9.80 -0.53
CA LEU A 181 -17.52 -9.19 0.64
C LEU A 181 -18.54 -8.62 1.64
N ASN A 182 -19.61 -7.98 1.15
CA ASN A 182 -20.67 -7.44 2.00
C ASN A 182 -21.45 -8.51 2.79
N LYS A 183 -21.47 -9.78 2.33
CA LYS A 183 -22.14 -10.89 3.07
C LYS A 183 -21.41 -11.28 4.35
N ILE A 184 -20.08 -11.09 4.37
CA ILE A 184 -19.23 -11.51 5.51
C ILE A 184 -18.73 -10.33 6.34
N LYS A 185 -18.84 -9.11 5.82
CA LYS A 185 -18.43 -7.90 6.52
C LYS A 185 -19.29 -7.70 7.78
N PRO A 186 -18.68 -7.41 8.95
CA PRO A 186 -19.46 -7.02 10.13
C PRO A 186 -20.35 -5.81 9.84
N PRO A 187 -21.61 -5.78 10.31
CA PRO A 187 -22.58 -4.76 9.91
C PRO A 187 -22.16 -3.32 10.26
N TYR A 188 -21.49 -3.14 11.39
CA TYR A 188 -21.09 -1.83 11.92
C TYR A 188 -19.56 -1.69 12.01
N ASN A 189 -18.85 -2.26 11.06
CA ASN A 189 -17.38 -2.30 11.06
C ASN A 189 -16.71 -0.93 11.05
N VAL A 190 -17.30 0.06 10.41
CA VAL A 190 -16.82 1.45 10.40
C VAL A 190 -17.72 2.29 11.31
N ASN A 191 -17.16 2.77 12.42
CA ASN A 191 -17.91 3.53 13.41
C ASN A 191 -18.31 4.93 12.90
N GLU A 192 -19.26 5.56 13.58
CA GLU A 192 -19.83 6.87 13.18
C GLU A 192 -18.78 7.99 13.18
N LEU A 193 -17.91 8.04 14.17
CA LEU A 193 -16.87 9.09 14.25
C LEU A 193 -15.88 8.99 13.08
N THR A 194 -15.53 7.77 12.68
CA THR A 194 -14.71 7.53 11.50
C THR A 194 -15.40 8.01 10.23
N GLN A 195 -16.70 7.71 10.06
CA GLN A 195 -17.47 8.14 8.89
C GLN A 195 -17.55 9.67 8.81
N GLN A 196 -17.88 10.33 9.92
CA GLN A 196 -17.97 11.79 10.01
C GLN A 196 -16.62 12.45 9.69
N ARG A 197 -15.54 11.98 10.35
CA ARG A 197 -14.20 12.57 10.15
C ARG A 197 -13.69 12.38 8.72
N ALA A 198 -13.99 11.23 8.09
CA ALA A 198 -13.66 11.00 6.70
C ALA A 198 -14.42 11.94 5.76
N LEU A 199 -15.73 12.15 5.98
CA LEU A 199 -16.54 13.09 5.20
C LEU A 199 -16.04 14.53 5.31
N GLU A 200 -15.72 14.98 6.53
CA GLU A 200 -15.12 16.30 6.75
C GLU A 200 -13.83 16.46 5.93
N ARG A 201 -12.93 15.47 6.01
CA ARG A 201 -11.65 15.52 5.29
C ARG A 201 -11.85 15.53 3.77
N LEU A 202 -12.70 14.66 3.24
CA LEU A 202 -12.99 14.57 1.82
C LEU A 202 -13.69 15.83 1.25
N SER A 203 -14.25 16.69 2.11
CA SER A 203 -14.80 17.98 1.69
C SER A 203 -13.74 19.08 1.48
N GLU A 204 -12.47 18.81 1.78
CA GLU A 204 -11.34 19.74 1.66
C GLU A 204 -10.34 19.34 0.54
N PRO A 205 -10.77 19.10 -0.72
CA PRO A 205 -9.89 18.51 -1.76
C PRO A 205 -8.66 19.37 -2.07
N GLU A 206 -8.78 20.69 -2.10
CA GLU A 206 -7.66 21.58 -2.40
C GLU A 206 -6.61 21.55 -1.28
N LYS A 207 -7.03 21.43 -0.02
CA LYS A 207 -6.13 21.29 1.12
C LYS A 207 -5.38 19.96 1.06
N ILE A 208 -6.07 18.86 0.78
CA ILE A 208 -5.47 17.54 0.59
C ILE A 208 -4.40 17.60 -0.51
N LYS A 209 -4.75 18.16 -1.67
CA LYS A 209 -3.84 18.32 -2.80
C LYS A 209 -2.60 19.15 -2.43
N GLY A 210 -2.77 20.25 -1.71
CA GLY A 210 -1.67 21.07 -1.24
C GLY A 210 -0.73 20.33 -0.29
N GLU A 211 -1.27 19.54 0.64
CA GLU A 211 -0.48 18.72 1.56
C GLU A 211 0.28 17.60 0.83
N ILE A 212 -0.35 16.93 -0.14
CA ILE A 212 0.31 15.93 -1.00
C ILE A 212 1.45 16.58 -1.78
N SER A 213 1.22 17.73 -2.43
CA SER A 213 2.24 18.48 -3.17
C SER A 213 3.42 18.84 -2.27
N SER A 214 3.16 19.30 -1.05
CA SER A 214 4.21 19.61 -0.07
C SER A 214 5.06 18.39 0.27
N ILE A 215 4.44 17.20 0.48
CA ILE A 215 5.18 15.96 0.73
C ILE A 215 6.05 15.59 -0.47
N ILE A 216 5.53 15.73 -1.69
CA ILE A 216 6.29 15.45 -2.93
C ILE A 216 7.48 16.41 -3.06
N GLU A 217 7.30 17.71 -2.79
CA GLU A 217 8.39 18.68 -2.79
C GLU A 217 9.45 18.35 -1.74
N GLN A 218 9.04 17.98 -0.53
CA GLN A 218 9.95 17.57 0.53
C GLN A 218 10.69 16.27 0.17
N ARG A 219 10.04 15.35 -0.55
CA ARG A 219 10.70 14.15 -1.11
C ARG A 219 11.84 14.51 -2.03
N VAL A 220 11.63 15.44 -2.97
CA VAL A 220 12.67 15.89 -3.90
C VAL A 220 13.85 16.51 -3.14
N LYS A 221 13.59 17.44 -2.21
CA LYS A 221 14.64 18.07 -1.39
C LYS A 221 15.46 17.04 -0.60
N LEU A 222 14.80 16.02 -0.03
CA LEU A 222 15.50 14.99 0.74
C LEU A 222 16.33 14.08 -0.18
N LEU A 223 15.84 13.74 -1.37
CA LEU A 223 16.60 12.97 -2.37
C LEU A 223 17.88 13.70 -2.79
N GLU A 224 17.84 15.01 -3.02
CA GLU A 224 19.00 15.83 -3.37
C GLU A 224 20.07 15.80 -2.28
N VAL A 225 19.67 15.87 -1.00
CA VAL A 225 20.61 15.84 0.12
C VAL A 225 21.22 14.46 0.34
N LEU A 226 20.43 13.39 0.15
CA LEU A 226 20.90 12.02 0.39
C LEU A 226 22.05 11.60 -0.53
N VAL A 227 22.21 12.23 -1.68
CA VAL A 227 23.33 11.99 -2.60
C VAL A 227 24.69 12.35 -1.98
N ASP A 228 24.71 13.35 -1.08
CA ASP A 228 25.92 13.86 -0.44
C ASP A 228 26.19 13.23 0.95
N VAL A 229 25.37 12.27 1.38
CA VAL A 229 25.55 11.59 2.68
C VAL A 229 26.53 10.43 2.53
N ASN A 230 27.71 10.54 3.17
CA ASN A 230 28.85 9.66 2.96
C ASN A 230 28.59 8.16 3.16
N PHE A 231 27.67 7.77 4.04
CA PHE A 231 27.33 6.39 4.34
C PHE A 231 26.18 5.83 3.48
N VAL A 232 25.58 6.64 2.61
CA VAL A 232 24.54 6.20 1.68
C VAL A 232 25.19 5.64 0.42
N GLU A 233 24.99 4.34 0.19
CA GLU A 233 25.53 3.63 -0.97
C GLU A 233 24.60 3.68 -2.19
N LYS A 234 23.28 3.66 -1.95
CA LYS A 234 22.27 3.68 -3.01
C LYS A 234 20.98 4.31 -2.51
N ILE A 235 20.35 5.11 -3.35
CA ILE A 235 19.02 5.65 -3.17
C ILE A 235 18.11 4.95 -4.18
N TYR A 236 17.03 4.32 -3.70
CA TYR A 236 16.08 3.67 -4.60
C TYR A 236 15.01 4.64 -5.09
N PRO A 237 14.57 4.52 -6.35
CA PRO A 237 13.46 5.32 -6.87
C PRO A 237 12.20 5.17 -6.02
N THR A 238 11.48 6.26 -5.80
CA THR A 238 10.28 6.23 -4.97
C THR A 238 9.19 7.15 -5.51
N GLU A 239 7.98 6.65 -5.44
CA GLU A 239 6.72 7.34 -5.71
C GLU A 239 5.81 7.37 -4.46
N ALA A 240 6.35 6.99 -3.29
CA ALA A 240 5.65 6.97 -2.00
C ALA A 240 6.03 8.19 -1.14
N ASN A 241 5.46 8.27 0.07
CA ASN A 241 5.83 9.25 1.09
C ASN A 241 7.02 8.79 1.96
N PHE A 242 7.89 7.98 1.42
CA PHE A 242 9.13 7.52 2.05
C PHE A 242 10.19 7.22 1.00
N ILE A 243 11.44 7.13 1.42
CA ILE A 243 12.59 6.76 0.59
C ILE A 243 13.25 5.52 1.19
N LEU A 244 13.55 4.53 0.37
CA LEU A 244 14.43 3.43 0.72
C LEU A 244 15.86 3.78 0.32
N ILE A 245 16.79 3.67 1.24
CA ILE A 245 18.22 3.85 0.98
C ILE A 245 19.00 2.61 1.42
N LYS A 246 20.08 2.29 0.70
CA LYS A 246 21.09 1.35 1.15
C LYS A 246 22.24 2.12 1.79
N VAL A 247 22.74 1.62 2.91
CA VAL A 247 23.81 2.26 3.69
C VAL A 247 24.92 1.26 3.99
N ASP A 248 26.05 1.74 4.50
CA ASP A 248 27.21 0.92 4.89
C ASP A 248 26.87 -0.13 5.97
N ASP A 249 26.16 0.27 7.03
CA ASP A 249 25.71 -0.60 8.13
C ASP A 249 24.36 -0.07 8.66
N ALA A 250 23.27 -0.72 8.25
CA ALA A 250 21.92 -0.26 8.61
C ALA A 250 21.62 -0.37 10.10
N ASN A 251 22.20 -1.34 10.82
CA ASN A 251 21.97 -1.46 12.25
C ASN A 251 22.67 -0.32 13.01
N LYS A 252 23.92 -0.07 12.69
CA LYS A 252 24.68 1.07 13.25
C LYS A 252 23.99 2.39 12.97
N ARG A 253 23.64 2.65 11.71
CA ARG A 253 23.00 3.93 11.30
C ARG A 253 21.61 4.09 11.91
N TYR A 254 20.85 3.01 12.06
CA TYR A 254 19.58 3.01 12.78
C TYR A 254 19.76 3.45 14.24
N ASP A 255 20.71 2.83 14.97
CA ASP A 255 20.95 3.14 16.38
C ASP A 255 21.44 4.58 16.58
N GLU A 256 22.33 5.07 15.71
CA GLU A 256 22.81 6.46 15.70
C GLU A 256 21.66 7.46 15.49
N LEU A 257 20.76 7.21 14.53
CA LEU A 257 19.61 8.05 14.26
C LEU A 257 18.60 8.04 15.42
N ILE A 258 18.29 6.88 15.99
CA ILE A 258 17.45 6.75 17.17
C ILE A 258 18.03 7.53 18.35
N ALA A 259 19.33 7.44 18.61
CA ALA A 259 20.00 8.18 19.68
C ALA A 259 19.90 9.70 19.50
N LYS A 260 19.75 10.18 18.26
CA LYS A 260 19.51 11.59 17.91
C LYS A 260 18.01 11.96 17.88
N GLY A 261 17.10 11.03 18.23
CA GLY A 261 15.66 11.23 18.25
C GLY A 261 15.01 11.22 16.87
N ILE A 262 15.64 10.59 15.87
CA ILE A 262 15.11 10.36 14.53
C ILE A 262 14.62 8.92 14.41
N VAL A 263 13.33 8.73 14.29
CA VAL A 263 12.71 7.40 14.16
C VAL A 263 12.54 7.04 12.68
N ILE A 264 13.25 6.00 12.28
CA ILE A 264 13.20 5.43 10.92
C ILE A 264 12.82 3.96 10.96
N ARG A 265 12.87 3.29 9.82
CA ARG A 265 12.63 1.85 9.73
C ARG A 265 13.84 1.12 9.15
N ASN A 266 14.46 0.26 9.94
CA ASN A 266 15.44 -0.71 9.45
C ASN A 266 14.71 -1.82 8.68
N ARG A 267 15.17 -2.10 7.44
CA ARG A 267 14.56 -3.11 6.55
C ARG A 267 15.51 -4.26 6.22
N THR A 268 16.69 -4.27 6.83
CA THR A 268 17.76 -5.26 6.60
C THR A 268 17.30 -6.72 6.66
N THR A 269 16.29 -7.04 7.45
CA THR A 269 15.78 -8.41 7.58
C THR A 269 14.85 -8.85 6.45
N GLN A 270 14.43 -7.93 5.58
CA GLN A 270 13.59 -8.28 4.43
C GLN A 270 14.45 -8.76 3.25
N PRO A 271 13.95 -9.69 2.44
CA PRO A 271 14.66 -10.12 1.23
C PRO A 271 15.02 -8.92 0.35
N LEU A 272 16.18 -8.94 -0.31
CA LEU A 272 16.70 -7.88 -1.18
C LEU A 272 16.90 -6.51 -0.51
N CYS A 273 16.73 -6.42 0.80
CA CYS A 273 16.83 -5.18 1.57
C CYS A 273 18.03 -5.17 2.54
N GLU A 274 19.07 -5.94 2.27
CA GLU A 274 20.28 -5.94 3.09
C GLU A 274 20.86 -4.52 3.20
N ASN A 275 21.18 -4.13 4.44
CA ASN A 275 21.68 -2.80 4.77
C ASN A 275 20.78 -1.65 4.27
N THR A 276 19.45 -1.80 4.33
CA THR A 276 18.55 -0.74 3.93
C THR A 276 17.79 -0.11 5.11
N LEU A 277 17.58 1.19 4.98
CA LEU A 277 16.78 2.02 5.86
C LEU A 277 15.65 2.67 5.06
N ARG A 278 14.45 2.73 5.63
CA ARG A 278 13.31 3.44 5.04
C ARG A 278 13.05 4.72 5.83
N LEU A 279 13.24 5.85 5.16
CA LEU A 279 13.03 7.19 5.70
C LEU A 279 11.64 7.69 5.30
N THR A 280 10.81 8.07 6.26
CA THR A 280 9.50 8.71 5.98
C THR A 280 9.72 10.18 5.65
N ILE A 281 9.01 10.68 4.63
CA ILE A 281 8.96 12.11 4.34
C ILE A 281 8.05 12.77 5.37
N GLY A 282 8.62 13.62 6.20
CA GLY A 282 7.92 14.38 7.23
C GLY A 282 7.54 15.79 6.77
N THR A 283 7.18 16.62 7.73
CA THR A 283 7.03 18.07 7.54
C THR A 283 8.39 18.69 7.18
N GLU A 284 8.38 19.94 6.71
CA GLU A 284 9.62 20.67 6.41
C GLU A 284 10.54 20.75 7.62
N GLU A 285 9.99 20.97 8.82
CA GLU A 285 10.75 21.04 10.06
C GLU A 285 11.37 19.67 10.43
N GLU A 286 10.58 18.58 10.31
CA GLU A 286 11.07 17.23 10.59
C GLU A 286 12.15 16.81 9.60
N ASN A 287 11.97 17.11 8.31
CA ASN A 287 12.96 16.81 7.28
C ASN A 287 14.24 17.63 7.47
N LYS A 288 14.14 18.92 7.85
CA LYS A 288 15.30 19.73 8.18
C LYS A 288 16.12 19.13 9.31
N LYS A 289 15.45 18.68 10.39
CA LYS A 289 16.10 18.00 11.50
C LYS A 289 16.76 16.69 11.05
N LEU A 290 16.09 15.89 10.23
CA LEU A 290 16.64 14.66 9.64
C LEU A 290 17.91 14.97 8.84
N ILE A 291 17.86 15.96 7.95
CA ILE A 291 18.99 16.37 7.11
C ILE A 291 20.19 16.83 7.95
N GLU A 292 19.95 17.66 9.00
CA GLU A 292 20.98 18.11 9.90
C GLU A 292 21.68 16.95 10.62
N VAL A 293 20.92 15.95 11.04
CA VAL A 293 21.49 14.75 11.68
C VAL A 293 22.24 13.88 10.68
N LEU A 294 21.69 13.64 9.47
CA LEU A 294 22.36 12.83 8.43
C LEU A 294 23.73 13.40 8.03
N LYS A 295 23.88 14.73 8.00
CA LYS A 295 25.16 15.40 7.67
C LYS A 295 26.19 15.35 8.81
N GLN A 296 25.81 14.99 10.04
CA GLN A 296 26.69 14.90 11.21
C GLN A 296 27.20 13.48 11.45
N LEU A 297 26.62 12.48 10.80
CA LEU A 297 26.98 11.05 10.91
C LEU A 297 27.95 10.63 9.80
#